data_892bf14379b0dd2d15c8fa78ded1df3a
#
_entry.id   892bf14379b0dd2d15c8fa78ded1df3a
#
_cell.length_a   1.000
_cell.length_b   1.000
_cell.length_c   1.000
_cell.angle_alpha   90.00
_cell.angle_beta   90.00
_cell.angle_gamma   90.00
#
_symmetry.space_group_name_H-M   'P 1'
#
loop_
_entity.id
_entity.type
_entity.pdbx_description
1 polymer ?
#
loop_
_entity_poly.entity_id
_entity_poly.type
_entity_poly.pdbx_seq_one_letter_code
_entity_poly.pdbx_strand_id
1 'polypeptide(L)'
;MRVQYASRVYDELELVAAVETVLDFWLTAGPRAKSFEQRLAEYVGVRRALVVNSGSSANLVAVAALCSRRLEHPLESGDEVITPAMGFPTTIAPIVQNGLVPVFVDCELGTYNLDPAQLEPALSDRTRAIFMAHALGNPVEMEPVMEFARANDLYVIEDACDALGSTYDGQMVGTFGDLATLSFYPAHHITTGEGGAVLIDDPDLVHIAHSVRDWGRDCRCSHDSPPEGACGRRFEWEIPGLDEPYDHRYLFVEVGYNLKMTDIQAAIGLAQLDKLKGFIAARKRNFVRLYEGLKPYEEFLILPTWSERADPSWFAFPITVRPGVPFTRRDLIVSLEQRNIETRLLFAGNIVRQPGYRHIEHRSVGNLPNSDLVLRSSFFIGVYPGLDDARIAYVLETFADFFNSIVRGPRSGVPNSQATKSRSYR
;
A
#
# COMPACT_ATOMS: atom_id res chain seq x y z
N MET A 1 9.96 4.88 28.64
CA MET A 1 9.59 3.70 27.80
C MET A 1 9.74 4.12 26.35
N ARG A 2 10.11 3.24 25.41
CA ARG A 2 10.11 3.56 23.97
C ARG A 2 8.92 2.85 23.30
N VAL A 3 8.15 3.61 22.56
CA VAL A 3 6.99 3.12 21.79
C VAL A 3 7.24 3.42 20.31
N GLN A 4 7.54 2.40 19.53
CA GLN A 4 7.79 2.54 18.08
C GLN A 4 6.47 2.50 17.31
N TYR A 5 6.41 3.17 16.15
CA TYR A 5 5.23 3.08 15.27
C TYR A 5 5.14 1.71 14.58
N ALA A 6 6.27 1.09 14.32
CA ALA A 6 6.41 -0.26 13.80
C ALA A 6 7.75 -0.85 14.24
N SER A 7 7.85 -2.16 14.40
CA SER A 7 9.08 -2.85 14.71
C SER A 7 9.00 -4.31 14.32
N ARG A 8 10.13 -4.98 14.41
CA ARG A 8 10.29 -6.41 14.06
C ARG A 8 9.49 -7.29 15.01
N VAL A 9 8.66 -8.18 14.47
CA VAL A 9 7.96 -9.23 15.21
C VAL A 9 8.28 -10.55 14.54
N TYR A 10 9.19 -11.33 15.13
CA TYR A 10 9.72 -12.57 14.59
C TYR A 10 10.19 -13.48 15.73
N ASP A 11 10.44 -14.74 15.42
CA ASP A 11 11.08 -15.72 16.29
C ASP A 11 12.12 -16.55 15.50
N GLU A 12 12.42 -17.75 15.96
CA GLU A 12 13.38 -18.64 15.32
C GLU A 12 12.95 -19.14 13.93
N LEU A 13 11.66 -19.17 13.64
CA LEU A 13 11.15 -19.73 12.37
C LEU A 13 11.62 -18.94 11.15
N GLU A 14 11.58 -17.61 11.21
CA GLU A 14 12.08 -16.74 10.13
C GLU A 14 13.60 -16.89 9.98
N LEU A 15 14.32 -17.01 11.10
CA LEU A 15 15.78 -17.15 11.08
C LEU A 15 16.20 -18.47 10.47
N VAL A 16 15.56 -19.57 10.88
CA VAL A 16 15.83 -20.93 10.34
C VAL A 16 15.49 -20.96 8.85
N ALA A 17 14.32 -20.50 8.43
CA ALA A 17 13.91 -20.47 7.03
C ALA A 17 14.89 -19.69 6.14
N ALA A 18 15.37 -18.55 6.61
CA ALA A 18 16.37 -17.76 5.87
C ALA A 18 17.72 -18.50 5.77
N VAL A 19 18.22 -19.09 6.86
CA VAL A 19 19.49 -19.80 6.90
C VAL A 19 19.43 -21.06 5.99
N GLU A 20 18.38 -21.87 6.08
CA GLU A 20 18.18 -23.04 5.21
C GLU A 20 18.23 -22.64 3.74
N THR A 21 17.56 -21.56 3.35
CA THR A 21 17.56 -21.07 1.97
C THR A 21 18.95 -20.60 1.52
N VAL A 22 19.73 -19.98 2.42
CA VAL A 22 21.13 -19.61 2.13
C VAL A 22 22.01 -20.84 1.97
N LEU A 23 21.79 -21.91 2.74
CA LEU A 23 22.53 -23.17 2.62
C LEU A 23 22.22 -23.92 1.33
N ASP A 24 20.97 -23.88 0.85
CA ASP A 24 20.57 -24.40 -0.47
C ASP A 24 21.22 -23.62 -1.63
N PHE A 25 21.66 -22.41 -1.37
CA PHE A 25 22.31 -21.45 -2.29
C PHE A 25 21.53 -21.14 -3.56
N TRP A 26 20.21 -21.37 -3.58
CA TRP A 26 19.33 -20.87 -4.63
C TRP A 26 18.79 -19.50 -4.21
N LEU A 27 19.46 -18.42 -4.64
CA LEU A 27 19.26 -17.09 -4.10
C LEU A 27 18.26 -16.22 -4.89
N THR A 28 17.99 -16.54 -6.16
CA THR A 28 16.96 -15.86 -6.96
C THR A 28 15.58 -16.47 -6.71
N ALA A 29 14.53 -15.97 -7.38
CA ALA A 29 13.19 -16.56 -7.30
C ALA A 29 13.22 -18.05 -7.66
N GLY A 30 12.70 -18.88 -6.79
CA GLY A 30 12.76 -20.34 -6.88
C GLY A 30 11.63 -21.04 -6.13
N PRO A 31 11.89 -22.19 -5.50
CA PRO A 31 10.86 -22.98 -4.82
C PRO A 31 10.14 -22.25 -3.69
N ARG A 32 10.88 -21.45 -2.92
CA ARG A 32 10.30 -20.69 -1.79
C ARG A 32 9.38 -19.58 -2.28
N ALA A 33 9.79 -18.85 -3.32
CA ALA A 33 8.96 -17.84 -3.97
C ALA A 33 7.66 -18.44 -4.51
N LYS A 34 7.75 -19.56 -5.22
CA LYS A 34 6.59 -20.31 -5.74
C LYS A 34 5.64 -20.76 -4.63
N SER A 35 6.16 -21.28 -3.52
CA SER A 35 5.34 -21.70 -2.38
C SER A 35 4.68 -20.49 -1.69
N PHE A 36 5.40 -19.37 -1.59
CA PHE A 36 4.85 -18.15 -0.99
C PHE A 36 3.75 -17.55 -1.87
N GLU A 37 3.95 -17.49 -3.22
CA GLU A 37 2.90 -17.09 -4.18
C GLU A 37 1.63 -17.92 -4.02
N GLN A 38 1.78 -19.26 -3.95
CA GLN A 38 0.64 -20.18 -3.81
C GLN A 38 -0.11 -19.95 -2.50
N ARG A 39 0.59 -19.98 -1.36
CA ARG A 39 -0.03 -19.83 -0.04
C ARG A 39 -0.66 -18.45 0.18
N LEU A 40 -0.03 -17.41 -0.38
CA LEU A 40 -0.58 -16.05 -0.32
C LEU A 40 -1.85 -15.95 -1.17
N ALA A 41 -1.86 -16.52 -2.38
CA ALA A 41 -3.05 -16.58 -3.23
C ALA A 41 -4.20 -17.35 -2.55
N GLU A 42 -3.90 -18.51 -1.93
CA GLU A 42 -4.87 -19.28 -1.14
C GLU A 42 -5.42 -18.48 0.06
N TYR A 43 -4.56 -17.74 0.76
CA TYR A 43 -4.96 -16.93 1.91
C TYR A 43 -5.88 -15.77 1.51
N VAL A 44 -5.57 -15.07 0.43
CA VAL A 44 -6.36 -13.92 -0.05
C VAL A 44 -7.62 -14.39 -0.79
N GLY A 45 -7.58 -15.52 -1.47
CA GLY A 45 -8.68 -16.07 -2.26
C GLY A 45 -8.64 -15.63 -3.73
N VAL A 46 -7.43 -15.44 -4.30
CA VAL A 46 -7.22 -15.09 -5.71
C VAL A 46 -6.54 -16.23 -6.48
N ARG A 47 -6.63 -16.20 -7.81
CA ARG A 47 -5.97 -17.18 -8.68
C ARG A 47 -4.45 -17.16 -8.55
N ARG A 48 -3.85 -15.97 -8.45
CA ARG A 48 -2.40 -15.78 -8.39
C ARG A 48 -2.03 -14.60 -7.48
N ALA A 49 -1.01 -14.82 -6.66
CA ALA A 49 -0.22 -13.77 -6.05
C ALA A 49 1.17 -13.81 -6.69
N LEU A 50 1.54 -12.81 -7.44
CA LEU A 50 2.82 -12.70 -8.13
C LEU A 50 3.79 -11.89 -7.26
N VAL A 51 4.73 -12.55 -6.58
CA VAL A 51 5.65 -11.85 -5.67
C VAL A 51 6.70 -11.02 -6.43
N VAL A 52 6.97 -9.84 -5.86
CA VAL A 52 7.92 -8.84 -6.36
C VAL A 52 8.79 -8.31 -5.22
N ASN A 53 9.82 -7.52 -5.55
CA ASN A 53 10.83 -7.06 -4.59
C ASN A 53 10.38 -5.90 -3.70
N SER A 54 9.21 -5.31 -3.92
CA SER A 54 8.60 -4.29 -3.04
C SER A 54 7.14 -4.03 -3.39
N GLY A 55 6.35 -3.44 -2.49
CA GLY A 55 4.99 -2.95 -2.80
C GLY A 55 4.99 -1.88 -3.89
N SER A 56 6.00 -1.02 -3.92
CA SER A 56 6.18 -0.03 -5.00
C SER A 56 6.34 -0.68 -6.37
N SER A 57 7.07 -1.78 -6.42
CA SER A 57 7.21 -2.59 -7.65
C SER A 57 5.93 -3.32 -7.99
N ALA A 58 5.13 -3.74 -7.00
CA ALA A 58 3.81 -4.31 -7.23
C ALA A 58 2.90 -3.30 -7.93
N ASN A 59 2.83 -2.06 -7.42
CA ASN A 59 2.09 -0.98 -8.04
C ASN A 59 2.55 -0.69 -9.47
N LEU A 60 3.88 -0.67 -9.70
CA LEU A 60 4.45 -0.46 -11.03
C LEU A 60 4.07 -1.58 -12.00
N VAL A 61 4.17 -2.85 -11.58
CA VAL A 61 3.79 -4.00 -12.41
C VAL A 61 2.29 -3.99 -12.71
N ALA A 62 1.44 -3.65 -11.72
CA ALA A 62 -0.01 -3.60 -11.90
C ALA A 62 -0.41 -2.58 -12.98
N VAL A 63 0.09 -1.35 -12.90
CA VAL A 63 -0.20 -0.32 -13.91
C VAL A 63 0.41 -0.68 -15.27
N ALA A 64 1.67 -1.11 -15.31
CA ALA A 64 2.32 -1.49 -16.57
C ALA A 64 1.65 -2.69 -17.25
N ALA A 65 1.08 -3.62 -16.49
CA ALA A 65 0.33 -4.75 -17.05
C ALA A 65 -0.94 -4.30 -17.78
N LEU A 66 -1.63 -3.27 -17.26
CA LEU A 66 -2.82 -2.70 -17.92
C LEU A 66 -2.46 -1.88 -19.18
N CYS A 67 -1.19 -1.47 -19.35
CA CYS A 67 -0.71 -0.81 -20.56
C CYS A 67 -0.26 -1.80 -21.67
N SER A 68 -0.37 -3.11 -21.43
CA SER A 68 0.05 -4.12 -22.41
C SER A 68 -0.84 -4.15 -23.64
N ARG A 69 -0.22 -4.09 -24.81
CA ARG A 69 -0.92 -4.22 -26.13
C ARG A 69 -1.54 -5.60 -26.36
N ARG A 70 -1.37 -6.53 -25.43
CA ARG A 70 -1.99 -7.87 -25.48
C ARG A 70 -3.39 -7.86 -24.88
N LEU A 71 -3.79 -6.79 -24.20
CA LEU A 71 -5.17 -6.57 -23.77
C LEU A 71 -6.02 -6.06 -24.94
N GLU A 72 -7.31 -6.34 -24.89
CA GLU A 72 -8.27 -5.82 -25.85
C GLU A 72 -8.42 -4.29 -25.72
N HIS A 73 -8.38 -3.78 -24.47
CA HIS A 73 -8.51 -2.36 -24.14
C HIS A 73 -7.33 -1.91 -23.25
N PRO A 74 -6.10 -1.80 -23.80
CA PRO A 74 -4.95 -1.36 -23.00
C PRO A 74 -5.08 0.09 -22.59
N LEU A 75 -4.48 0.45 -21.46
CA LEU A 75 -4.27 1.86 -21.11
C LEU A 75 -3.20 2.45 -22.03
N GLU A 76 -3.50 3.62 -22.59
CA GLU A 76 -2.61 4.33 -23.50
C GLU A 76 -2.09 5.64 -22.89
N SER A 77 -0.98 6.15 -23.44
CA SER A 77 -0.43 7.43 -22.98
C SER A 77 -1.46 8.56 -23.11
N GLY A 78 -1.69 9.30 -22.04
CA GLY A 78 -2.70 10.36 -21.95
C GLY A 78 -4.05 9.92 -21.38
N ASP A 79 -4.27 8.61 -21.18
CA ASP A 79 -5.44 8.12 -20.46
C ASP A 79 -5.43 8.56 -19.00
N GLU A 80 -6.61 8.83 -18.47
CA GLU A 80 -6.79 9.32 -17.11
C GLU A 80 -7.05 8.18 -16.11
N VAL A 81 -6.38 8.27 -14.96
CA VAL A 81 -6.56 7.36 -13.84
C VAL A 81 -7.01 8.15 -12.61
N ILE A 82 -8.22 7.86 -12.12
CA ILE A 82 -8.75 8.48 -10.90
C ILE A 82 -8.00 7.91 -9.68
N THR A 83 -7.49 8.80 -8.82
CA THR A 83 -6.73 8.42 -7.63
C THR A 83 -6.89 9.48 -6.53
N PRO A 84 -6.91 9.11 -5.23
CA PRO A 84 -6.97 10.10 -4.17
C PRO A 84 -5.67 10.91 -4.08
N ALA A 85 -5.80 12.23 -3.84
CA ALA A 85 -4.64 13.09 -3.60
C ALA A 85 -3.94 12.78 -2.25
N MET A 86 -4.70 12.23 -1.29
CA MET A 86 -4.17 11.68 -0.05
C MET A 86 -3.71 10.26 -0.30
N GLY A 87 -2.41 10.04 -0.50
CA GLY A 87 -1.89 8.72 -0.81
C GLY A 87 -0.39 8.60 -0.62
N PHE A 88 0.11 7.40 -0.81
CA PHE A 88 1.55 7.15 -0.82
C PHE A 88 2.12 7.45 -2.22
N PRO A 89 3.33 8.00 -2.32
CA PRO A 89 3.89 8.39 -3.62
C PRO A 89 3.91 7.28 -4.67
N THR A 90 4.10 6.03 -4.26
CA THR A 90 4.22 4.90 -5.19
C THR A 90 2.88 4.28 -5.61
N THR A 91 1.75 4.77 -5.12
CA THR A 91 0.43 4.55 -5.73
C THR A 91 0.27 5.42 -6.97
N ILE A 92 0.82 6.66 -6.94
CA ILE A 92 0.67 7.64 -8.02
C ILE A 92 1.81 7.56 -9.06
N ALA A 93 3.05 7.32 -8.62
CA ALA A 93 4.20 7.32 -9.49
C ALA A 93 4.09 6.40 -10.73
N PRO A 94 3.57 5.16 -10.63
CA PRO A 94 3.36 4.28 -11.79
C PRO A 94 2.44 4.84 -12.86
N ILE A 95 1.42 5.62 -12.48
CA ILE A 95 0.52 6.31 -13.41
C ILE A 95 1.35 7.22 -14.32
N VAL A 96 2.13 8.11 -13.70
CA VAL A 96 2.98 9.07 -14.43
C VAL A 96 4.10 8.38 -15.21
N GLN A 97 4.72 7.34 -14.64
CA GLN A 97 5.83 6.60 -15.27
C GLN A 97 5.39 5.83 -16.53
N ASN A 98 4.12 5.45 -16.62
CA ASN A 98 3.55 4.82 -17.81
C ASN A 98 2.88 5.82 -18.78
N GLY A 99 3.08 7.13 -18.57
CA GLY A 99 2.54 8.16 -19.46
C GLY A 99 1.05 8.44 -19.28
N LEU A 100 0.45 7.92 -18.21
CA LEU A 100 -0.95 8.15 -17.86
C LEU A 100 -1.09 9.45 -17.04
N VAL A 101 -2.29 9.99 -16.98
CA VAL A 101 -2.60 11.27 -16.32
C VAL A 101 -3.39 11.02 -15.03
N PRO A 102 -2.86 11.29 -13.83
CA PRO A 102 -3.64 11.15 -12.61
C PRO A 102 -4.73 12.20 -12.51
N VAL A 103 -5.94 11.76 -12.17
CA VAL A 103 -7.07 12.63 -11.83
C VAL A 103 -7.27 12.56 -10.32
N PHE A 104 -6.86 13.62 -9.64
CA PHE A 104 -6.90 13.66 -8.19
C PHE A 104 -8.28 14.00 -7.66
N VAL A 105 -8.80 13.14 -6.79
CA VAL A 105 -9.99 13.35 -5.98
C VAL A 105 -9.60 13.54 -4.52
N ASP A 106 -10.48 14.14 -3.71
CA ASP A 106 -10.22 14.31 -2.30
C ASP A 106 -10.50 13.03 -1.51
N CYS A 107 -10.04 12.97 -0.28
CA CYS A 107 -10.33 11.91 0.67
C CYS A 107 -11.41 12.34 1.66
N GLU A 108 -12.09 11.39 2.27
CA GLU A 108 -12.92 11.61 3.44
C GLU A 108 -12.07 11.71 4.71
N LEU A 109 -12.40 12.66 5.59
CA LEU A 109 -11.75 12.74 6.90
C LEU A 109 -12.30 11.67 7.84
N GLY A 110 -11.40 11.01 8.53
CA GLY A 110 -11.72 9.89 9.42
C GLY A 110 -11.48 8.54 8.77
N THR A 111 -12.01 8.27 7.59
CA THR A 111 -11.69 7.09 6.80
C THR A 111 -10.33 7.22 6.12
N TYR A 112 -9.98 8.42 5.70
CA TYR A 112 -8.82 8.79 4.88
C TYR A 112 -8.80 8.09 3.52
N ASN A 113 -9.90 7.52 3.11
CA ASN A 113 -10.08 6.84 1.84
C ASN A 113 -10.60 7.80 0.76
N LEU A 114 -10.55 7.35 -0.49
CA LEU A 114 -11.22 7.99 -1.61
C LEU A 114 -12.70 8.22 -1.27
N ASP A 115 -13.19 9.45 -1.53
CA ASP A 115 -14.61 9.79 -1.43
C ASP A 115 -15.35 9.35 -2.72
N PRO A 116 -16.22 8.31 -2.66
CA PRO A 116 -16.91 7.83 -3.85
C PRO A 116 -17.81 8.88 -4.52
N ALA A 117 -18.26 9.91 -3.78
CA ALA A 117 -19.08 10.98 -4.35
C ALA A 117 -18.30 11.85 -5.36
N GLN A 118 -16.96 11.74 -5.38
CA GLN A 118 -16.12 12.48 -6.31
C GLN A 118 -15.80 11.71 -7.60
N LEU A 119 -16.25 10.48 -7.74
CA LEU A 119 -15.99 9.67 -8.93
C LEU A 119 -16.68 10.26 -10.17
N GLU A 120 -17.98 10.59 -10.07
CA GLU A 120 -18.74 11.16 -11.17
C GLU A 120 -18.15 12.50 -11.67
N PRO A 121 -17.82 13.49 -10.83
CA PRO A 121 -17.12 14.69 -11.25
C PRO A 121 -15.71 14.45 -11.82
N ALA A 122 -15.10 13.31 -11.50
CA ALA A 122 -13.77 12.95 -11.98
C ALA A 122 -13.79 12.32 -13.39
N LEU A 123 -14.94 11.82 -13.82
CA LEU A 123 -15.09 11.14 -15.11
C LEU A 123 -14.84 12.09 -16.30
N SER A 124 -14.21 11.58 -17.34
CA SER A 124 -14.06 12.21 -18.65
C SER A 124 -13.99 11.15 -19.74
N ASP A 125 -13.99 11.58 -21.00
CA ASP A 125 -13.84 10.66 -22.16
C ASP A 125 -12.48 9.94 -22.17
N ARG A 126 -11.50 10.41 -21.40
CA ARG A 126 -10.16 9.81 -21.27
C ARG A 126 -10.01 8.93 -20.02
N THR A 127 -10.98 8.91 -19.13
CA THR A 127 -10.90 8.09 -17.90
C THR A 127 -10.96 6.61 -18.27
N ARG A 128 -10.01 5.81 -17.81
CA ARG A 128 -9.89 4.38 -18.08
C ARG A 128 -9.67 3.52 -16.85
N ALA A 129 -9.25 4.10 -15.72
CA ALA A 129 -9.02 3.32 -14.53
C ALA A 129 -9.24 4.13 -13.23
N ILE A 130 -9.44 3.38 -12.14
CA ILE A 130 -9.39 3.88 -10.77
C ILE A 130 -8.24 3.15 -10.07
N PHE A 131 -7.34 3.91 -9.45
CA PHE A 131 -6.27 3.35 -8.61
C PHE A 131 -6.33 3.98 -7.23
N MET A 132 -6.72 3.20 -6.23
CA MET A 132 -6.96 3.67 -4.87
C MET A 132 -6.28 2.78 -3.84
N ALA A 133 -5.93 3.37 -2.68
CA ALA A 133 -5.40 2.65 -1.55
C ALA A 133 -6.48 2.45 -0.47
N HIS A 134 -6.44 1.30 0.20
CA HIS A 134 -7.16 1.06 1.46
C HIS A 134 -6.33 1.66 2.60
N ALA A 135 -6.54 2.95 2.84
CA ALA A 135 -5.67 3.76 3.69
C ALA A 135 -5.53 3.19 5.11
N LEU A 136 -4.29 2.92 5.52
CA LEU A 136 -3.94 2.42 6.86
C LEU A 136 -4.66 1.14 7.29
N GLY A 137 -5.09 0.33 6.32
CA GLY A 137 -5.80 -0.92 6.57
C GLY A 137 -7.32 -0.78 6.65
N ASN A 138 -7.84 0.41 6.44
CA ASN A 138 -9.28 0.70 6.39
C ASN A 138 -9.81 0.46 4.98
N PRO A 139 -10.72 -0.48 4.74
CA PRO A 139 -11.29 -0.70 3.41
C PRO A 139 -11.98 0.55 2.85
N VAL A 140 -11.79 0.82 1.57
CA VAL A 140 -12.61 1.75 0.81
C VAL A 140 -14.03 1.22 0.73
N GLU A 141 -15.04 2.07 0.58
CA GLU A 141 -16.42 1.69 0.25
C GLU A 141 -16.43 1.08 -1.16
N MET A 142 -16.24 -0.25 -1.24
CA MET A 142 -16.01 -0.93 -2.52
C MET A 142 -17.24 -1.00 -3.41
N GLU A 143 -18.44 -1.14 -2.83
CA GLU A 143 -19.67 -1.26 -3.63
C GLU A 143 -19.86 -0.08 -4.57
N PRO A 144 -19.90 1.19 -4.11
CA PRO A 144 -20.10 2.33 -5.02
C PRO A 144 -18.94 2.50 -6.02
N VAL A 145 -17.71 2.16 -5.63
CA VAL A 145 -16.56 2.22 -6.56
C VAL A 145 -16.70 1.20 -7.68
N MET A 146 -17.05 -0.05 -7.34
CA MET A 146 -17.19 -1.12 -8.32
C MET A 146 -18.43 -0.94 -9.20
N GLU A 147 -19.53 -0.38 -8.68
CA GLU A 147 -20.70 -0.02 -9.48
C GLU A 147 -20.35 1.06 -10.51
N PHE A 148 -19.67 2.11 -10.08
CA PHE A 148 -19.21 3.18 -10.95
C PHE A 148 -18.23 2.68 -12.03
N ALA A 149 -17.26 1.87 -11.64
CA ALA A 149 -16.28 1.31 -12.57
C ALA A 149 -16.92 0.45 -13.65
N ARG A 150 -17.85 -0.44 -13.26
CA ARG A 150 -18.59 -1.28 -14.22
C ARG A 150 -19.49 -0.46 -15.17
N ALA A 151 -20.14 0.60 -14.66
CA ALA A 151 -21.01 1.45 -15.46
C ALA A 151 -20.23 2.24 -16.52
N ASN A 152 -18.92 2.46 -16.33
CA ASN A 152 -18.07 3.27 -17.19
C ASN A 152 -16.93 2.47 -17.86
N ASP A 153 -16.94 1.15 -17.76
CA ASP A 153 -15.91 0.25 -18.32
C ASP A 153 -14.49 0.63 -17.89
N LEU A 154 -14.28 0.83 -16.58
CA LEU A 154 -13.02 1.25 -16.01
C LEU A 154 -12.32 0.07 -15.31
N TYR A 155 -11.00 -0.04 -15.48
CA TYR A 155 -10.17 -0.89 -14.66
C TYR A 155 -10.10 -0.39 -13.21
N VAL A 156 -10.01 -1.32 -12.26
CA VAL A 156 -9.83 -1.00 -10.84
C VAL A 156 -8.57 -1.66 -10.30
N ILE A 157 -7.67 -0.85 -9.73
CA ILE A 157 -6.49 -1.33 -9.01
C ILE A 157 -6.64 -0.99 -7.53
N GLU A 158 -6.53 -2.00 -6.67
CA GLU A 158 -6.56 -1.84 -5.22
C GLU A 158 -5.11 -1.81 -4.67
N ASP A 159 -4.64 -0.70 -4.14
CA ASP A 159 -3.42 -0.68 -3.32
C ASP A 159 -3.77 -1.17 -1.91
N ALA A 160 -3.64 -2.48 -1.68
CA ALA A 160 -3.90 -3.13 -0.40
C ALA A 160 -2.61 -3.32 0.43
N CYS A 161 -1.54 -2.56 0.15
CA CYS A 161 -0.27 -2.65 0.86
C CYS A 161 -0.44 -2.52 2.38
N ASP A 162 -1.32 -1.65 2.83
CA ASP A 162 -1.63 -1.43 4.25
C ASP A 162 -2.78 -2.30 4.78
N ALA A 163 -3.38 -3.18 3.96
CA ALA A 163 -4.69 -3.75 4.26
C ALA A 163 -4.76 -5.29 4.19
N LEU A 164 -3.63 -5.98 4.20
CA LEU A 164 -3.63 -7.45 4.19
C LEU A 164 -4.42 -8.01 5.37
N GLY A 165 -5.49 -8.75 5.05
CA GLY A 165 -6.42 -9.32 6.02
C GLY A 165 -7.60 -8.43 6.39
N SER A 166 -7.76 -7.26 5.77
CA SER A 166 -8.97 -6.46 5.86
C SER A 166 -10.07 -7.04 4.97
N THR A 167 -11.33 -6.90 5.38
CA THR A 167 -12.48 -7.34 4.59
C THR A 167 -13.53 -6.24 4.48
N TYR A 168 -14.28 -6.26 3.37
CA TYR A 168 -15.46 -5.45 3.15
C TYR A 168 -16.61 -6.40 2.77
N ASP A 169 -17.72 -6.37 3.51
CA ASP A 169 -18.81 -7.35 3.45
C ASP A 169 -18.34 -8.82 3.56
N GLY A 170 -17.30 -9.05 4.35
CA GLY A 170 -16.70 -10.38 4.50
C GLY A 170 -15.81 -10.85 3.36
N GLN A 171 -15.73 -10.09 2.26
CA GLN A 171 -14.80 -10.35 1.16
C GLN A 171 -13.46 -9.65 1.41
N MET A 172 -12.35 -10.35 1.19
CA MET A 172 -10.99 -9.82 1.36
C MET A 172 -10.74 -8.64 0.42
N VAL A 173 -10.23 -7.51 0.92
CA VAL A 173 -9.74 -6.45 0.02
C VAL A 173 -8.55 -6.95 -0.81
N GLY A 174 -8.43 -6.43 -2.02
CA GLY A 174 -7.50 -6.96 -3.02
C GLY A 174 -8.10 -8.06 -3.89
N THR A 175 -9.44 -8.30 -3.80
CA THR A 175 -10.18 -9.27 -4.62
C THR A 175 -11.39 -8.65 -5.33
N PHE A 176 -11.56 -7.34 -5.26
CA PHE A 176 -12.69 -6.63 -5.89
C PHE A 176 -12.35 -6.14 -7.29
N GLY A 177 -11.15 -5.56 -7.46
CA GLY A 177 -10.68 -4.98 -8.71
C GLY A 177 -10.03 -5.99 -9.65
N ASP A 178 -9.54 -5.51 -10.79
CA ASP A 178 -8.82 -6.31 -11.79
C ASP A 178 -7.44 -6.75 -11.30
N LEU A 179 -6.79 -5.87 -10.54
CA LEU A 179 -5.48 -6.08 -9.93
C LEU A 179 -5.46 -5.51 -8.52
N ALA A 180 -4.68 -6.12 -7.64
CA ALA A 180 -4.37 -5.51 -6.36
C ALA A 180 -2.90 -5.70 -5.98
N THR A 181 -2.44 -4.94 -5.00
CA THR A 181 -1.03 -4.94 -4.61
C THR A 181 -0.85 -5.06 -3.11
N LEU A 182 0.22 -5.73 -2.70
CA LEU A 182 0.62 -5.91 -1.31
C LEU A 182 2.07 -5.48 -1.11
N SER A 183 2.39 -5.08 0.11
CA SER A 183 3.76 -4.79 0.54
C SER A 183 4.15 -5.61 1.76
N PHE A 184 5.42 -6.03 1.78
CA PHE A 184 6.03 -6.75 2.89
C PHE A 184 7.23 -5.99 3.47
N TYR A 185 7.22 -4.65 3.34
CA TYR A 185 8.15 -3.77 4.05
C TYR A 185 7.95 -3.92 5.58
N PRO A 186 8.97 -3.71 6.43
CA PRO A 186 8.92 -4.02 7.87
C PRO A 186 7.77 -3.45 8.68
N ALA A 187 7.12 -2.39 8.22
CA ALA A 187 5.99 -1.78 8.93
C ALA A 187 4.64 -2.47 8.66
N HIS A 188 4.53 -3.24 7.57
CA HIS A 188 3.27 -3.86 7.16
C HIS A 188 2.85 -5.06 8.03
N HIS A 189 1.82 -5.76 7.63
CA HIS A 189 1.21 -6.85 8.40
C HIS A 189 2.13 -8.05 8.57
N ILE A 190 2.88 -8.39 7.51
CA ILE A 190 4.00 -9.32 7.50
C ILE A 190 5.19 -8.65 6.83
N THR A 191 6.39 -9.17 7.05
CA THR A 191 7.59 -8.61 6.43
C THR A 191 8.49 -9.68 5.82
N THR A 192 9.12 -9.33 4.71
CA THR A 192 10.20 -10.09 4.08
C THR A 192 11.50 -9.28 4.05
N GLY A 193 11.57 -8.18 4.83
CA GLY A 193 12.62 -7.16 4.77
C GLY A 193 12.28 -6.13 3.70
N GLU A 194 12.33 -6.51 2.45
CA GLU A 194 11.72 -5.85 1.29
C GLU A 194 10.91 -6.89 0.54
N GLY A 195 9.77 -6.50 -0.06
CA GLY A 195 8.92 -7.40 -0.82
C GLY A 195 7.53 -6.82 -1.08
N GLY A 196 6.82 -7.47 -1.98
CA GLY A 196 5.44 -7.17 -2.32
C GLY A 196 4.84 -8.28 -3.16
N ALA A 197 3.58 -8.12 -3.54
CA ALA A 197 2.91 -9.02 -4.47
C ALA A 197 1.86 -8.27 -5.30
N VAL A 198 1.62 -8.75 -6.52
CA VAL A 198 0.45 -8.39 -7.32
C VAL A 198 -0.56 -9.53 -7.21
N LEU A 199 -1.79 -9.21 -6.87
CA LEU A 199 -2.91 -10.15 -6.75
C LEU A 199 -3.74 -10.09 -8.03
N ILE A 200 -4.06 -11.24 -8.62
CA ILE A 200 -4.63 -11.31 -9.97
C ILE A 200 -5.56 -12.51 -10.09
N ASP A 201 -6.76 -12.32 -10.61
CA ASP A 201 -7.69 -13.40 -10.95
C ASP A 201 -7.76 -13.69 -12.44
N ASP A 202 -7.62 -12.67 -13.28
CA ASP A 202 -7.65 -12.81 -14.74
C ASP A 202 -6.41 -13.56 -15.25
N PRO A 203 -6.56 -14.67 -16.02
CA PRO A 203 -5.43 -15.48 -16.49
C PRO A 203 -4.53 -14.76 -17.51
N ASP A 204 -5.07 -13.82 -18.29
CA ASP A 204 -4.30 -13.04 -19.27
C ASP A 204 -3.47 -11.98 -18.55
N LEU A 205 -4.06 -11.29 -17.58
CA LEU A 205 -3.32 -10.36 -16.71
C LEU A 205 -2.24 -11.08 -15.89
N VAL A 206 -2.47 -12.32 -15.42
CA VAL A 206 -1.41 -13.14 -14.78
C VAL A 206 -0.23 -13.32 -15.72
N HIS A 207 -0.46 -13.62 -16.99
CA HIS A 207 0.62 -13.83 -17.96
C HIS A 207 1.35 -12.52 -18.28
N ILE A 208 0.62 -11.45 -18.48
CA ILE A 208 1.17 -10.13 -18.76
C ILE A 208 2.00 -9.62 -17.58
N ALA A 209 1.45 -9.63 -16.36
CA ALA A 209 2.15 -9.18 -15.16
C ALA A 209 3.44 -9.98 -14.89
N HIS A 210 3.40 -11.30 -15.11
CA HIS A 210 4.58 -12.14 -15.01
C HIS A 210 5.64 -11.73 -16.03
N SER A 211 5.23 -11.50 -17.29
CA SER A 211 6.13 -11.02 -18.34
C SER A 211 6.75 -9.67 -17.99
N VAL A 212 5.93 -8.69 -17.59
CA VAL A 212 6.37 -7.36 -17.16
C VAL A 212 7.36 -7.44 -16.00
N ARG A 213 7.12 -8.30 -14.98
CA ARG A 213 8.03 -8.52 -13.86
C ARG A 213 9.38 -9.10 -14.30
N ASP A 214 9.38 -9.97 -15.32
CA ASP A 214 10.51 -10.82 -15.74
C ASP A 214 11.06 -10.42 -17.11
N TRP A 215 11.51 -9.18 -17.27
CA TRP A 215 12.16 -8.57 -18.44
C TRP A 215 11.27 -8.45 -19.70
N GLY A 216 9.99 -8.66 -19.61
CA GLY A 216 9.10 -8.74 -20.78
C GLY A 216 9.10 -10.09 -21.48
N ARG A 217 9.66 -11.12 -20.85
CA ARG A 217 9.80 -12.46 -21.41
C ARG A 217 8.47 -13.20 -21.49
N ASP A 218 8.18 -13.85 -22.60
CA ASP A 218 6.96 -14.67 -22.77
C ASP A 218 7.04 -15.98 -21.98
N CYS A 219 8.21 -16.56 -21.82
CA CYS A 219 8.43 -17.84 -21.15
C CYS A 219 8.17 -17.77 -19.63
N ARG A 220 7.33 -18.69 -19.14
CA ARG A 220 6.99 -18.87 -17.71
C ARG A 220 7.65 -20.13 -17.10
N CYS A 221 8.64 -20.70 -17.77
CA CYS A 221 9.34 -21.88 -17.26
C CYS A 221 10.10 -21.54 -15.99
N SER A 222 9.93 -22.36 -14.96
CA SER A 222 10.73 -22.32 -13.73
C SER A 222 12.10 -22.99 -13.95
N HIS A 223 13.01 -22.80 -13.00
CA HIS A 223 14.37 -23.37 -13.06
C HIS A 223 14.40 -24.90 -13.08
N ASP A 224 13.38 -25.53 -12.52
CA ASP A 224 13.17 -26.98 -12.48
C ASP A 224 12.42 -27.53 -13.71
N SER A 225 12.09 -26.66 -14.67
CA SER A 225 11.47 -27.09 -15.93
C SER A 225 12.45 -27.92 -16.77
N PRO A 226 11.97 -28.95 -17.49
CA PRO A 226 12.82 -29.75 -18.37
C PRO A 226 13.46 -28.87 -19.48
N PRO A 227 14.56 -29.37 -20.14
CA PRO A 227 15.26 -28.59 -21.17
C PRO A 227 14.37 -28.10 -22.32
N GLU A 228 13.35 -28.85 -22.69
CA GLU A 228 12.32 -28.52 -23.69
C GLU A 228 11.33 -27.47 -23.19
N GLY A 229 11.39 -27.07 -21.90
CA GLY A 229 10.47 -26.15 -21.25
C GLY A 229 9.22 -26.86 -20.72
N ALA A 230 8.57 -26.25 -19.72
CA ALA A 230 7.32 -26.77 -19.14
C ALA A 230 6.16 -26.81 -20.14
N CYS A 231 6.21 -26.00 -21.22
CA CYS A 231 5.23 -25.96 -22.28
C CYS A 231 5.44 -27.05 -23.35
N GLY A 232 6.62 -27.72 -23.42
CA GLY A 232 7.00 -28.66 -24.48
C GLY A 232 7.16 -28.04 -25.87
N ARG A 233 7.13 -26.70 -25.98
CA ARG A 233 7.04 -25.97 -27.26
C ARG A 233 8.17 -24.94 -27.39
N ARG A 234 9.36 -25.28 -26.92
CA ARG A 234 10.49 -24.38 -26.83
C ARG A 234 10.90 -23.72 -28.14
N PHE A 235 10.87 -24.47 -29.24
CA PHE A 235 11.33 -24.05 -30.57
C PHE A 235 10.19 -24.02 -31.59
N GLU A 236 8.99 -23.63 -31.18
CA GLU A 236 7.82 -23.51 -32.05
C GLU A 236 7.40 -22.05 -32.32
N TRP A 237 8.27 -21.09 -32.00
CA TRP A 237 7.96 -19.67 -32.10
C TRP A 237 8.62 -19.01 -33.31
N GLU A 238 7.90 -18.11 -33.94
CA GLU A 238 8.39 -17.34 -35.09
C GLU A 238 8.65 -15.90 -34.71
N ILE A 239 9.76 -15.35 -35.21
CA ILE A 239 10.05 -13.91 -35.13
C ILE A 239 10.06 -13.37 -36.56
N PRO A 240 9.34 -12.26 -36.84
CA PRO A 240 9.35 -11.66 -38.17
C PRO A 240 10.76 -11.38 -38.68
N GLY A 241 11.09 -11.91 -39.86
CA GLY A 241 12.41 -11.76 -40.49
C GLY A 241 13.46 -12.81 -40.07
N LEU A 242 13.05 -13.84 -39.32
CA LEU A 242 13.90 -14.98 -39.01
C LEU A 242 13.29 -16.22 -39.69
N ASP A 243 14.11 -16.95 -40.47
CA ASP A 243 13.64 -18.13 -41.25
C ASP A 243 13.62 -19.43 -40.42
N GLU A 244 14.09 -19.39 -39.18
CA GLU A 244 14.19 -20.56 -38.31
C GLU A 244 13.30 -20.39 -37.05
N PRO A 245 12.78 -21.54 -36.51
CA PRO A 245 12.06 -21.50 -35.22
C PRO A 245 12.93 -20.97 -34.09
N TYR A 246 12.38 -20.10 -33.27
CA TYR A 246 13.09 -19.37 -32.21
C TYR A 246 12.83 -19.96 -30.82
N ASP A 247 13.86 -19.88 -29.95
CA ASP A 247 13.72 -20.29 -28.54
C ASP A 247 12.86 -19.27 -27.77
N HIS A 248 11.61 -19.60 -27.45
CA HIS A 248 10.67 -18.71 -26.79
C HIS A 248 11.14 -18.21 -25.42
N ARG A 249 12.14 -18.82 -24.80
CA ARG A 249 12.74 -18.32 -23.57
C ARG A 249 13.45 -16.98 -23.76
N TYR A 250 13.74 -16.60 -25.02
CA TYR A 250 14.32 -15.33 -25.40
C TYR A 250 13.36 -14.47 -26.22
N LEU A 251 12.09 -14.84 -26.28
CA LEU A 251 11.05 -14.03 -26.85
C LEU A 251 10.61 -12.98 -25.81
N PHE A 252 10.75 -11.71 -26.13
CA PHE A 252 10.33 -10.59 -25.27
C PHE A 252 9.11 -9.93 -25.91
N VAL A 253 7.98 -10.05 -25.24
CA VAL A 253 6.66 -9.62 -25.73
C VAL A 253 6.18 -8.35 -25.06
N GLU A 254 6.87 -7.93 -24.01
CA GLU A 254 6.62 -6.69 -23.26
C GLU A 254 7.93 -5.91 -23.06
N VAL A 255 7.82 -4.62 -22.77
CA VAL A 255 8.91 -3.83 -22.23
C VAL A 255 8.90 -3.99 -20.70
N GLY A 256 9.62 -4.99 -20.21
CA GLY A 256 9.52 -5.41 -18.81
C GLY A 256 10.70 -5.00 -17.95
N TYR A 257 10.58 -5.34 -16.67
CA TYR A 257 11.55 -5.06 -15.61
C TYR A 257 12.19 -6.35 -15.09
N ASN A 258 13.11 -6.24 -14.14
CA ASN A 258 13.50 -7.35 -13.27
C ASN A 258 13.15 -6.99 -11.81
N LEU A 259 11.96 -7.36 -11.38
CA LEU A 259 11.41 -7.00 -10.07
C LEU A 259 11.11 -8.23 -9.20
N LYS A 260 11.78 -9.35 -9.47
CA LYS A 260 11.60 -10.61 -8.72
C LYS A 260 12.01 -10.47 -7.25
N MET A 261 11.26 -11.11 -6.39
CA MET A 261 11.65 -11.41 -5.01
C MET A 261 12.71 -12.51 -4.99
N THR A 262 13.62 -12.47 -4.03
CA THR A 262 14.57 -13.57 -3.78
C THR A 262 13.93 -14.67 -2.94
N ASP A 263 14.46 -15.90 -3.04
CA ASP A 263 13.96 -17.05 -2.24
C ASP A 263 14.18 -16.86 -0.73
N ILE A 264 15.23 -16.14 -0.32
CA ILE A 264 15.46 -15.80 1.10
C ILE A 264 14.30 -14.96 1.64
N GLN A 265 13.89 -13.92 0.89
CA GLN A 265 12.76 -13.09 1.26
C GLN A 265 11.47 -13.90 1.32
N ALA A 266 11.22 -14.74 0.33
CA ALA A 266 10.04 -15.59 0.27
C ALA A 266 9.99 -16.60 1.43
N ALA A 267 11.12 -17.18 1.83
CA ALA A 267 11.22 -18.08 2.97
C ALA A 267 10.81 -17.41 4.28
N ILE A 268 11.28 -16.17 4.51
CA ILE A 268 10.85 -15.34 5.65
C ILE A 268 9.34 -15.09 5.55
N GLY A 269 8.84 -14.74 4.36
CA GLY A 269 7.43 -14.48 4.10
C GLY A 269 6.51 -15.66 4.43
N LEU A 270 6.95 -16.88 4.14
CA LEU A 270 6.22 -18.11 4.49
C LEU A 270 6.06 -18.26 6.01
N ALA A 271 7.13 -18.06 6.78
CA ALA A 271 7.08 -18.12 8.24
C ALA A 271 6.23 -17.00 8.85
N GLN A 272 6.28 -15.80 8.27
CA GLN A 272 5.44 -14.66 8.69
C GLN A 272 3.96 -14.89 8.37
N LEU A 273 3.64 -15.50 7.24
CA LEU A 273 2.26 -15.79 6.83
C LEU A 273 1.55 -16.73 7.83
N ASP A 274 2.27 -17.68 8.43
CA ASP A 274 1.75 -18.55 9.49
C ASP A 274 1.31 -17.78 10.74
N LYS A 275 1.93 -16.62 11.01
CA LYS A 275 1.66 -15.78 12.17
C LYS A 275 0.65 -14.68 11.90
N LEU A 276 0.29 -14.43 10.63
CA LEU A 276 -0.53 -13.29 10.17
C LEU A 276 -1.84 -13.15 10.94
N LYS A 277 -2.58 -14.24 11.18
CA LYS A 277 -3.83 -14.21 11.94
C LYS A 277 -3.66 -13.64 13.35
N GLY A 278 -2.58 -14.01 14.01
CA GLY A 278 -2.22 -13.50 15.34
C GLY A 278 -1.82 -12.01 15.29
N PHE A 279 -1.12 -11.61 14.24
CA PHE A 279 -0.71 -10.21 14.04
C PHE A 279 -1.91 -9.30 13.79
N ILE A 280 -2.87 -9.73 12.97
CA ILE A 280 -4.13 -9.00 12.72
C ILE A 280 -4.91 -8.83 14.02
N ALA A 281 -5.09 -9.91 14.80
CA ALA A 281 -5.80 -9.86 16.07
C ALA A 281 -5.15 -8.88 17.06
N ALA A 282 -3.82 -8.84 17.12
CA ALA A 282 -3.09 -7.92 17.98
C ALA A 282 -3.26 -6.45 17.52
N ARG A 283 -3.19 -6.16 16.21
CA ARG A 283 -3.41 -4.83 15.63
C ARG A 283 -4.81 -4.30 15.94
N LYS A 284 -5.85 -5.11 15.72
CA LYS A 284 -7.25 -4.77 16.04
C LYS A 284 -7.41 -4.46 17.53
N ARG A 285 -6.89 -5.29 18.40
CA ARG A 285 -6.93 -5.09 19.85
C ARG A 285 -6.25 -3.80 20.30
N ASN A 286 -5.06 -3.52 19.76
CA ASN A 286 -4.31 -2.30 20.07
C ASN A 286 -5.04 -1.06 19.55
N PHE A 287 -5.61 -1.12 18.35
CA PHE A 287 -6.39 -0.06 17.76
C PHE A 287 -7.62 0.30 18.60
N VAL A 288 -8.43 -0.69 18.98
CA VAL A 288 -9.65 -0.49 19.81
C VAL A 288 -9.27 0.19 21.14
N ARG A 289 -8.20 -0.24 21.79
CA ARG A 289 -7.75 0.38 23.06
C ARG A 289 -7.32 1.84 22.90
N LEU A 290 -6.61 2.16 21.81
CA LEU A 290 -6.25 3.55 21.51
C LEU A 290 -7.51 4.37 21.19
N TYR A 291 -8.43 3.82 20.41
CA TYR A 291 -9.68 4.49 20.04
C TYR A 291 -10.50 4.87 21.28
N GLU A 292 -10.80 3.90 22.15
CA GLU A 292 -11.57 4.14 23.37
C GLU A 292 -10.84 5.11 24.33
N GLY A 293 -9.51 5.00 24.44
CA GLY A 293 -8.73 5.88 25.29
C GLY A 293 -8.59 7.32 24.79
N LEU A 294 -8.70 7.53 23.47
CA LEU A 294 -8.63 8.87 22.86
C LEU A 294 -10.00 9.49 22.59
N LYS A 295 -11.09 8.76 22.66
CA LYS A 295 -12.45 9.24 22.49
C LYS A 295 -12.82 10.44 23.37
N PRO A 296 -12.38 10.56 24.64
CA PRO A 296 -12.63 11.75 25.45
C PRO A 296 -12.06 13.05 24.90
N TYR A 297 -11.19 12.99 23.90
CA TYR A 297 -10.49 14.16 23.30
C TYR A 297 -10.98 14.47 21.88
N GLU A 298 -12.15 13.98 21.47
CA GLU A 298 -12.75 14.28 20.16
C GLU A 298 -13.05 15.77 19.92
N GLU A 299 -13.12 16.56 20.98
CA GLU A 299 -13.20 18.03 20.86
C GLU A 299 -11.94 18.64 20.21
N PHE A 300 -10.78 17.99 20.37
CA PHE A 300 -9.48 18.40 19.81
C PHE A 300 -9.06 17.60 18.58
N LEU A 301 -9.55 16.37 18.46
CA LEU A 301 -9.09 15.39 17.47
C LEU A 301 -10.25 14.94 16.56
N ILE A 302 -9.94 14.67 15.31
CA ILE A 302 -10.74 13.80 14.45
C ILE A 302 -10.12 12.41 14.57
N LEU A 303 -10.87 11.48 15.15
CA LEU A 303 -10.49 10.09 15.28
C LEU A 303 -10.86 9.31 14.01
N PRO A 304 -10.24 8.14 13.76
CA PRO A 304 -10.57 7.31 12.62
C PRO A 304 -12.01 6.81 12.67
N THR A 305 -12.61 6.73 11.49
CA THR A 305 -13.91 6.12 11.26
C THR A 305 -13.79 5.03 10.19
N TRP A 306 -14.71 4.09 10.20
CA TRP A 306 -14.78 3.01 9.20
C TRP A 306 -16.22 2.60 8.96
N SER A 307 -16.48 1.97 7.82
CA SER A 307 -17.79 1.45 7.46
C SER A 307 -18.22 0.31 8.40
N GLU A 308 -19.52 0.18 8.68
CA GLU A 308 -20.08 -1.00 9.36
C GLU A 308 -19.89 -2.29 8.53
N ARG A 309 -19.69 -2.16 7.22
CA ARG A 309 -19.44 -3.24 6.28
C ARG A 309 -17.95 -3.67 6.27
N ALA A 310 -17.07 -2.87 6.86
CA ALA A 310 -15.62 -3.11 6.87
C ALA A 310 -15.18 -3.78 8.18
N ASP A 311 -14.25 -4.72 8.07
CA ASP A 311 -13.49 -5.29 9.18
C ASP A 311 -11.98 -5.01 8.97
N PRO A 312 -11.50 -3.82 9.38
CA PRO A 312 -10.14 -3.38 9.08
C PRO A 312 -9.07 -4.19 9.77
N SER A 313 -8.01 -4.53 9.03
CA SER A 313 -6.73 -4.98 9.56
C SER A 313 -5.80 -3.76 9.64
N TRP A 314 -5.85 -3.06 10.77
CA TRP A 314 -5.24 -1.75 10.91
C TRP A 314 -3.70 -1.77 10.76
N PHE A 315 -3.19 -0.94 9.85
CA PHE A 315 -1.76 -0.68 9.72
C PHE A 315 -1.26 0.23 10.85
N ALA A 316 -2.01 1.30 11.14
CA ALA A 316 -1.67 2.30 12.13
C ALA A 316 -2.93 2.98 12.70
N PHE A 317 -2.76 3.81 13.73
CA PHE A 317 -3.83 4.63 14.31
C PHE A 317 -3.68 6.09 13.85
N PRO A 318 -4.47 6.55 12.87
CA PRO A 318 -4.42 7.93 12.40
C PRO A 318 -5.09 8.89 13.37
N ILE A 319 -4.57 10.11 13.42
CA ILE A 319 -5.06 11.20 14.25
C ILE A 319 -4.98 12.49 13.43
N THR A 320 -6.07 13.26 13.37
CA THR A 320 -6.06 14.59 12.79
C THR A 320 -6.41 15.63 13.87
N VAL A 321 -5.54 16.60 14.05
CA VAL A 321 -5.80 17.74 14.94
C VAL A 321 -6.84 18.65 14.30
N ARG A 322 -7.93 18.95 15.03
CA ARG A 322 -9.03 19.80 14.52
C ARG A 322 -8.55 21.22 14.24
N PRO A 323 -9.07 21.89 13.21
CA PRO A 323 -8.87 23.32 13.04
C PRO A 323 -9.41 24.13 14.23
N GLY A 324 -8.70 25.21 14.60
CA GLY A 324 -9.16 26.15 15.63
C GLY A 324 -8.87 25.77 17.07
N VAL A 325 -8.29 24.61 17.33
CA VAL A 325 -7.84 24.20 18.67
C VAL A 325 -6.58 24.98 19.08
N PRO A 326 -6.28 25.14 20.41
CA PRO A 326 -5.21 26.01 20.90
C PRO A 326 -3.79 25.42 20.78
N PHE A 327 -3.58 24.41 19.96
CA PHE A 327 -2.29 23.79 19.68
C PHE A 327 -2.22 23.30 18.22
N THR A 328 -1.03 23.03 17.74
CA THR A 328 -0.80 22.47 16.38
C THR A 328 -0.49 20.99 16.43
N ARG A 329 -0.59 20.30 15.26
CA ARG A 329 -0.06 18.94 15.10
C ARG A 329 1.40 18.83 15.58
N ARG A 330 2.23 19.84 15.26
CA ARG A 330 3.64 19.86 15.65
C ARG A 330 3.80 19.84 17.17
N ASP A 331 3.00 20.61 17.89
CA ASP A 331 3.10 20.67 19.36
C ASP A 331 2.80 19.29 19.99
N LEU A 332 1.74 18.64 19.49
CA LEU A 332 1.36 17.29 19.93
C LEU A 332 2.45 16.26 19.58
N ILE A 333 2.94 16.24 18.33
CA ILE A 333 4.02 15.34 17.89
C ILE A 333 5.27 15.53 18.75
N VAL A 334 5.71 16.76 18.97
CA VAL A 334 6.91 17.06 19.79
C VAL A 334 6.73 16.54 21.22
N SER A 335 5.54 16.71 21.80
CA SER A 335 5.23 16.19 23.13
C SER A 335 5.32 14.65 23.20
N LEU A 336 4.80 13.95 22.20
CA LEU A 336 4.85 12.50 22.11
C LEU A 336 6.29 12.00 21.91
N GLU A 337 7.04 12.59 20.99
CA GLU A 337 8.40 12.17 20.65
C GLU A 337 9.41 12.47 21.77
N GLN A 338 9.24 13.56 22.51
CA GLN A 338 10.01 13.82 23.72
C GLN A 338 9.82 12.75 24.80
N ARG A 339 8.70 12.03 24.76
CA ARG A 339 8.44 10.87 25.61
C ARG A 339 8.73 9.53 24.92
N ASN A 340 9.50 9.55 23.83
CA ASN A 340 9.88 8.38 23.03
C ASN A 340 8.70 7.59 22.45
N ILE A 341 7.60 8.27 22.10
CA ILE A 341 6.49 7.73 21.30
C ILE A 341 6.71 8.18 19.88
N GLU A 342 7.05 7.23 19.01
CA GLU A 342 7.31 7.53 17.59
C GLU A 342 6.01 7.84 16.84
N THR A 343 6.07 8.87 16.01
CA THR A 343 4.97 9.29 15.13
C THR A 343 5.40 9.29 13.68
N ARG A 344 4.45 9.22 12.76
CA ARG A 344 4.70 9.40 11.32
C ARG A 344 3.61 10.29 10.74
N LEU A 345 3.97 11.08 9.73
CA LEU A 345 2.97 11.82 8.95
C LEU A 345 2.15 10.85 8.10
N LEU A 346 0.91 11.23 7.83
CA LEU A 346 0.01 10.41 7.03
C LEU A 346 0.38 10.53 5.55
N PHE A 347 1.22 9.64 5.08
CA PHE A 347 1.73 9.55 3.71
C PHE A 347 2.25 10.89 3.16
N ALA A 348 1.87 11.23 1.92
CA ALA A 348 2.17 12.53 1.33
C ALA A 348 1.23 13.65 1.82
N GLY A 349 0.16 13.31 2.55
CA GLY A 349 -0.93 14.23 2.89
C GLY A 349 -1.70 14.64 1.64
N ASN A 350 -1.26 15.69 0.96
CA ASN A 350 -1.73 16.06 -0.38
C ASN A 350 -0.56 15.98 -1.36
N ILE A 351 -0.54 14.97 -2.21
CA ILE A 351 0.56 14.69 -3.13
C ILE A 351 0.78 15.85 -4.13
N VAL A 352 -0.27 16.55 -4.53
CA VAL A 352 -0.20 17.69 -5.44
C VAL A 352 0.64 18.84 -4.87
N ARG A 353 0.76 18.90 -3.53
CA ARG A 353 1.60 19.90 -2.84
C ARG A 353 3.07 19.48 -2.72
N GLN A 354 3.38 18.22 -2.96
CA GLN A 354 4.75 17.70 -2.83
C GLN A 354 5.63 18.19 -3.97
N PRO A 355 6.88 18.62 -3.70
CA PRO A 355 7.76 19.23 -4.71
C PRO A 355 7.94 18.39 -5.98
N GLY A 356 8.08 17.07 -5.86
CA GLY A 356 8.28 16.16 -6.98
C GLY A 356 7.05 15.99 -7.89
N TYR A 357 5.86 16.35 -7.40
CA TYR A 357 4.59 16.17 -8.11
C TYR A 357 3.96 17.48 -8.61
N ARG A 358 4.55 18.62 -8.31
CA ARG A 358 4.02 19.93 -8.74
C ARG A 358 4.01 20.15 -10.25
N HIS A 359 4.86 19.43 -10.96
CA HIS A 359 5.11 19.63 -12.39
C HIS A 359 4.60 18.50 -13.27
N ILE A 360 4.00 17.46 -12.67
CA ILE A 360 3.39 16.39 -13.44
C ILE A 360 2.10 16.90 -14.10
N GLU A 361 1.81 16.40 -15.29
CA GLU A 361 0.49 16.59 -15.88
C GLU A 361 -0.55 15.88 -15.02
N HIS A 362 -1.61 16.58 -14.64
CA HIS A 362 -2.70 16.04 -13.82
C HIS A 362 -3.95 16.90 -13.92
N ARG A 363 -5.08 16.33 -13.51
CA ARG A 363 -6.32 17.04 -13.24
C ARG A 363 -6.72 16.86 -11.78
N SER A 364 -7.43 17.81 -11.20
CA SER A 364 -7.97 17.70 -9.85
C SER A 364 -9.45 18.04 -9.83
N VAL A 365 -10.23 17.31 -9.04
CA VAL A 365 -11.63 17.59 -8.76
C VAL A 365 -11.71 18.55 -7.58
N GLY A 366 -12.13 19.79 -7.83
CA GLY A 366 -12.19 20.81 -6.81
C GLY A 366 -10.83 21.21 -6.22
N ASN A 367 -10.84 21.65 -4.97
CA ASN A 367 -9.66 22.24 -4.29
C ASN A 367 -8.95 21.29 -3.31
N LEU A 368 -9.42 20.06 -3.14
CA LEU A 368 -8.84 19.03 -2.27
C LEU A 368 -8.66 19.48 -0.80
N PRO A 369 -9.69 20.06 -0.14
CA PRO A 369 -9.56 20.67 1.19
C PRO A 369 -9.24 19.64 2.28
N ASN A 370 -9.75 18.42 2.18
CA ASN A 370 -9.49 17.37 3.16
C ASN A 370 -8.05 16.85 3.05
N SER A 371 -7.55 16.60 1.85
CA SER A 371 -6.15 16.26 1.61
C SER A 371 -5.20 17.37 2.11
N ASP A 372 -5.55 18.63 1.92
CA ASP A 372 -4.80 19.76 2.48
C ASP A 372 -4.85 19.80 4.01
N LEU A 373 -5.98 19.43 4.63
CA LEU A 373 -6.07 19.32 6.10
C LEU A 373 -5.23 18.14 6.60
N VAL A 374 -5.28 17.00 5.93
CA VAL A 374 -4.44 15.83 6.25
C VAL A 374 -2.96 16.22 6.20
N LEU A 375 -2.52 16.90 5.15
CA LEU A 375 -1.14 17.39 5.01
C LEU A 375 -0.69 18.26 6.19
N ARG A 376 -1.57 19.15 6.66
CA ARG A 376 -1.25 20.11 7.74
C ARG A 376 -1.42 19.52 9.13
N SER A 377 -2.39 18.62 9.35
CA SER A 377 -2.93 18.34 10.68
C SER A 377 -2.93 16.88 11.07
N SER A 378 -2.62 15.93 10.14
CA SER A 378 -2.69 14.50 10.43
C SER A 378 -1.33 13.86 10.65
N PHE A 379 -1.32 12.84 11.49
CA PHE A 379 -0.19 11.94 11.75
C PHE A 379 -0.74 10.60 12.24
N PHE A 380 0.11 9.60 12.38
CA PHE A 380 -0.29 8.33 12.98
C PHE A 380 0.71 7.82 14.00
N ILE A 381 0.24 6.95 14.88
CA ILE A 381 1.00 6.15 15.83
C ILE A 381 0.82 4.67 15.54
N GLY A 382 1.68 3.83 16.11
CA GLY A 382 1.68 2.40 15.82
C GLY A 382 0.54 1.63 16.52
N VAL A 383 0.13 0.53 15.87
CA VAL A 383 -0.74 -0.52 16.44
C VAL A 383 -0.13 -1.91 16.29
N TYR A 384 1.12 -2.03 15.85
CA TYR A 384 1.76 -3.29 15.48
C TYR A 384 1.80 -4.30 16.64
N PRO A 385 1.94 -5.61 16.35
CA PRO A 385 1.80 -6.68 17.35
C PRO A 385 2.77 -6.64 18.53
N GLY A 386 3.92 -5.94 18.38
CA GLY A 386 4.90 -5.79 19.45
C GLY A 386 4.56 -4.75 20.52
N LEU A 387 3.40 -4.07 20.41
CA LEU A 387 2.90 -3.18 21.44
C LEU A 387 2.12 -3.98 22.51
N ASP A 388 2.67 -4.03 23.70
CA ASP A 388 2.02 -4.61 24.86
C ASP A 388 1.08 -3.60 25.56
N ASP A 389 0.35 -4.11 26.55
CA ASP A 389 -0.61 -3.33 27.32
C ASP A 389 0.02 -2.15 28.05
N ALA A 390 1.25 -2.31 28.53
CA ALA A 390 1.98 -1.26 29.25
C ALA A 390 2.36 -0.11 28.28
N ARG A 391 2.73 -0.43 27.04
CA ARG A 391 3.04 0.58 26.01
C ARG A 391 1.80 1.35 25.56
N ILE A 392 0.68 0.67 25.38
CA ILE A 392 -0.60 1.32 25.04
C ILE A 392 -1.06 2.24 26.18
N ALA A 393 -1.01 1.77 27.43
CA ALA A 393 -1.34 2.60 28.60
C ALA A 393 -0.45 3.85 28.68
N TYR A 394 0.86 3.70 28.46
CA TYR A 394 1.81 4.81 28.45
C TYR A 394 1.52 5.84 27.35
N VAL A 395 1.09 5.39 26.16
CA VAL A 395 0.65 6.29 25.09
C VAL A 395 -0.54 7.11 25.56
N LEU A 396 -1.58 6.46 26.09
CA LEU A 396 -2.81 7.12 26.54
C LEU A 396 -2.54 8.09 27.70
N GLU A 397 -1.71 7.73 28.66
CA GLU A 397 -1.28 8.63 29.75
C GLU A 397 -0.56 9.87 29.20
N THR A 398 0.29 9.69 28.18
CA THR A 398 1.01 10.80 27.55
C THR A 398 0.06 11.79 26.86
N PHE A 399 -0.95 11.28 26.16
CA PHE A 399 -2.02 12.13 25.58
C PHE A 399 -2.82 12.86 26.67
N ALA A 400 -3.21 12.16 27.73
CA ALA A 400 -3.94 12.75 28.84
C ALA A 400 -3.14 13.90 29.48
N ASP A 401 -1.85 13.71 29.72
CA ASP A 401 -0.97 14.76 30.26
C ASP A 401 -0.89 15.98 29.34
N PHE A 402 -0.78 15.74 28.03
CA PHE A 402 -0.76 16.83 27.04
C PHE A 402 -2.05 17.64 27.08
N PHE A 403 -3.22 17.00 26.98
CA PHE A 403 -4.51 17.70 26.99
C PHE A 403 -4.78 18.39 28.32
N ASN A 404 -4.45 17.77 29.44
CA ASN A 404 -4.56 18.39 30.76
C ASN A 404 -3.69 19.66 30.87
N SER A 405 -2.54 19.71 30.21
CA SER A 405 -1.67 20.90 30.18
C SER A 405 -2.31 22.03 29.36
N ILE A 406 -3.02 21.70 28.30
CA ILE A 406 -3.74 22.69 27.45
C ILE A 406 -4.92 23.30 28.22
N VAL A 407 -5.74 22.46 28.87
CA VAL A 407 -6.92 22.93 29.65
C VAL A 407 -6.52 23.79 30.83
N ARG A 408 -5.40 23.52 31.50
CA ARG A 408 -4.90 24.28 32.66
C ARG A 408 -4.27 25.63 32.29
N GLY A 409 -4.07 25.93 30.99
CA GLY A 409 -3.38 27.12 30.51
C GLY A 409 -1.84 27.10 30.72
N PRO A 410 -1.08 27.96 30.06
CA PRO A 410 0.38 27.97 30.18
C PRO A 410 0.78 28.34 31.61
N ARG A 411 1.58 27.46 32.25
CA ARG A 411 2.34 27.86 33.44
C ARG A 411 3.25 29.02 33.00
N SER A 412 3.06 30.19 33.56
CA SER A 412 3.90 31.36 33.31
C SER A 412 5.37 31.01 33.53
N GLY A 413 6.16 30.94 32.47
CA GLY A 413 7.60 30.84 32.61
C GLY A 413 8.37 29.89 31.67
N VAL A 414 7.99 29.76 30.36
CA VAL A 414 8.89 29.16 29.38
C VAL A 414 9.10 30.16 28.23
N PRO A 415 10.38 30.54 27.92
CA PRO A 415 10.64 31.45 26.81
C PRO A 415 10.33 30.80 25.47
N ASN A 416 9.66 31.52 24.61
CA ASN A 416 9.37 31.21 23.22
C ASN A 416 10.69 30.85 22.51
N SER A 417 10.92 29.59 22.16
CA SER A 417 12.10 29.16 21.42
C SER A 417 12.00 29.60 19.95
N GLN A 418 13.02 30.29 19.54
CA GLN A 418 13.37 30.89 18.26
C GLN A 418 12.77 30.19 17.03
N ALA A 419 12.16 31.00 16.16
CA ALA A 419 11.78 30.68 14.80
C ALA A 419 13.00 30.21 13.99
N THR A 420 13.11 28.93 13.74
CA THR A 420 14.08 28.35 12.79
C THR A 420 13.64 28.73 11.37
N LYS A 421 14.55 29.40 10.63
CA LYS A 421 14.36 29.74 9.21
C LYS A 421 14.03 28.47 8.40
N SER A 422 12.86 28.43 7.81
CA SER A 422 12.45 27.36 6.89
C SER A 422 13.35 27.39 5.64
N ARG A 423 13.96 26.25 5.30
CA ARG A 423 14.59 26.07 3.99
C ARG A 423 13.46 25.82 2.97
N SER A 424 13.35 26.68 1.95
CA SER A 424 12.48 26.41 0.81
C SER A 424 13.21 25.47 -0.16
N TYR A 425 12.57 24.39 -0.55
CA TYR A 425 12.97 23.64 -1.73
C TYR A 425 12.63 24.49 -2.98
N ARG A 426 13.65 24.78 -3.78
CA ARG A 426 13.50 25.41 -5.10
C ARG A 426 13.20 24.35 -6.15
#